data_07beaeb264a81d4347656bc5adb77742
#
_entry.id   07beaeb264a81d4347656bc5adb77742
#
_cell.length_a   1.000
_cell.length_b   1.000
_cell.length_c   1.000
_cell.angle_alpha   90.00
_cell.angle_beta   90.00
_cell.angle_gamma   90.00
#
_symmetry.space_group_name_H-M   'P 1'
#
loop_
_entity.id
_entity.type
_entity.pdbx_description
1 polymer ?
#
loop_
_entity_poly.entity_id
_entity_poly.type
_entity_poly.pdbx_seq_one_letter_code
_entity_poly.pdbx_strand_id
1 'polypeptide(L)'
;NMTTKEWKNGLLSHYMQYFSEETTDGAPKWIVLDGDLDANWIESMNSVMDDNKLLTLANNGRIVLKNYMRMLFEIRDLKFATPATVSRAGILYISDDSGYQRSCYIQSWLKMFGDKYKANTEIIAKLFEKYVDKTVQFLHKCCKFVIPVTFFSMTTVLCKMLEIVLKQNVHNVLQTRDEKSGIDTYDQMKTEYLFNMCIIWAFGGALTEKDKKDYRKDFSNFWRSEFKHIRLPSKGTVFDYFVRFNDNKCTFEEWKTIIETIEYDPTTPMQNLTVPIPETISIQQLAKYLILNSTPSLFIGNAGCGKTALVKGLLKDIRKKMPELYYFTTINFNYYTDSGYLQTMLENELVKQGNRFGPKKGNKIKLIYFIDDLNMPQLDPYNTQTSIALLRQHIDHGHWFDISKVVPTLKEIVNTQVLASMNPTAGSFFVNPRYQRHFWTVAINYPDQGSQIMIYETFLRGHFKKFKATIQEIAVPLIKAAISLHDKIQSSFRKTALNFHYEFTIRHMSAIFQGILFSQSAQFTEQEKLVKLWLHESERVYSDRLISPEHIALYKNISFEILKKNFAKFSLQKYFAGASPEVLMFTNFPTGYQNDHVYDLVQFADAEKHILDALKDYNENFVEMNLV
;
A
#
# COMPACT_ATOMS: atom_id res chain seq x y z
N ASN A 1 -4.83 27.58 28.40
CA ASN A 1 -6.24 27.30 28.10
C ASN A 1 -6.99 28.64 28.03
N MET A 2 -7.56 29.00 26.89
CA MET A 2 -8.25 30.28 26.68
C MET A 2 -9.52 30.40 27.52
N THR A 3 -10.16 29.30 27.87
CA THR A 3 -11.38 29.26 28.67
C THR A 3 -11.13 29.42 30.18
N THR A 4 -10.14 28.68 30.70
CA THR A 4 -9.80 28.70 32.15
C THR A 4 -8.75 29.75 32.51
N LYS A 5 -8.11 30.40 31.52
CA LYS A 5 -6.97 31.33 31.67
C LYS A 5 -5.77 30.71 32.40
N GLU A 6 -5.75 29.40 32.58
CA GLU A 6 -4.64 28.68 33.17
C GLU A 6 -3.54 28.44 32.14
N TRP A 7 -2.30 28.69 32.54
CA TRP A 7 -1.12 28.36 31.76
C TRP A 7 -0.79 26.88 31.87
N LYS A 8 -0.53 26.25 30.73
CA LYS A 8 -0.03 24.89 30.65
C LYS A 8 1.24 24.87 29.80
N ASN A 9 2.32 24.34 30.34
CA ASN A 9 3.54 24.16 29.57
C ASN A 9 3.34 23.15 28.45
N GLY A 10 3.85 23.48 27.26
CA GLY A 10 4.02 22.51 26.19
C GLY A 10 5.21 21.60 26.45
N LEU A 11 5.44 20.64 25.56
CA LEU A 11 6.52 19.64 25.70
C LEU A 11 7.90 20.32 25.81
N LEU A 12 8.22 21.24 24.90
CA LEU A 12 9.51 21.93 24.87
C LEU A 12 9.71 22.79 26.12
N SER A 13 8.75 23.64 26.48
CA SER A 13 8.87 24.51 27.65
C SER A 13 8.97 23.71 28.94
N HIS A 14 8.28 22.58 29.06
CA HIS A 14 8.36 21.69 30.21
C HIS A 14 9.76 21.13 30.37
N TYR A 15 10.35 20.54 29.34
CA TYR A 15 11.68 19.94 29.43
C TYR A 15 12.80 21.00 29.54
N MET A 16 12.66 22.15 28.89
CA MET A 16 13.62 23.25 29.08
C MET A 16 13.59 23.76 30.51
N GLN A 17 12.42 23.93 31.12
CA GLN A 17 12.30 24.35 32.50
C GLN A 17 12.87 23.28 33.44
N TYR A 18 12.49 22.02 33.27
CA TYR A 18 13.00 20.91 34.05
C TYR A 18 14.55 20.84 34.03
N PHE A 19 15.17 20.91 32.87
CA PHE A 19 16.65 20.88 32.75
C PHE A 19 17.30 22.16 33.25
N SER A 20 16.64 23.31 33.20
CA SER A 20 17.21 24.57 33.72
C SER A 20 17.21 24.63 35.24
N GLU A 21 16.27 23.94 35.91
CA GLU A 21 16.12 23.87 37.37
C GLU A 21 16.93 22.72 37.97
N GLU A 22 17.33 21.70 37.19
CA GLU A 22 18.11 20.57 37.65
C GLU A 22 19.58 21.00 37.94
N THR A 23 19.94 21.11 39.20
CA THR A 23 21.21 21.71 39.62
C THR A 23 22.31 20.70 39.99
N THR A 24 22.07 19.39 39.93
CA THR A 24 22.81 18.42 40.73
C THR A 24 24.06 17.81 40.10
N ASP A 25 24.20 17.71 38.78
CA ASP A 25 25.33 16.96 38.21
C ASP A 25 26.17 17.67 37.14
N GLY A 26 25.74 18.86 36.67
CA GLY A 26 26.47 19.60 35.62
C GLY A 26 26.67 18.83 34.32
N ALA A 27 26.05 17.66 34.18
CA ALA A 27 26.15 16.83 32.99
C ALA A 27 25.52 17.52 31.78
N PRO A 28 26.11 17.39 30.57
CA PRO A 28 25.54 17.97 29.36
C PRO A 28 24.13 17.47 29.11
N LYS A 29 23.16 18.38 28.92
CA LYS A 29 21.77 18.09 28.59
C LYS A 29 21.50 18.51 27.13
N TRP A 30 21.03 17.60 26.32
CA TRP A 30 20.75 17.86 24.92
C TRP A 30 19.24 17.83 24.65
N ILE A 31 18.73 18.90 24.08
CA ILE A 31 17.35 18.99 23.60
C ILE A 31 17.38 18.82 22.08
N VAL A 32 16.94 17.70 21.61
CA VAL A 32 16.94 17.36 20.18
C VAL A 32 15.55 17.60 19.62
N LEU A 33 15.45 18.53 18.67
CA LEU A 33 14.22 18.82 17.93
C LEU A 33 14.31 18.12 16.58
N ASP A 34 13.77 16.90 16.53
CA ASP A 34 13.76 16.04 15.35
C ASP A 34 12.45 16.23 14.57
N GLY A 35 12.44 17.14 13.61
CA GLY A 35 11.26 17.47 12.80
C GLY A 35 11.60 18.37 11.64
N ASP A 36 10.65 18.48 10.68
CA ASP A 36 10.82 19.44 9.59
C ASP A 36 10.64 20.86 10.10
N LEU A 37 11.28 21.81 9.42
CA LEU A 37 11.29 23.20 9.82
C LEU A 37 9.99 23.90 9.42
N ASP A 38 9.35 24.52 10.40
CA ASP A 38 8.15 25.32 10.29
C ASP A 38 8.44 26.72 10.86
N ALA A 39 8.20 27.77 10.10
CA ALA A 39 8.44 29.13 10.51
C ALA A 39 7.69 29.53 11.79
N ASN A 40 6.50 28.99 12.04
CA ASN A 40 5.71 29.34 13.24
C ASN A 40 6.44 29.05 14.55
N TRP A 41 7.14 27.92 14.64
CA TRP A 41 7.83 27.59 15.89
C TRP A 41 9.31 27.98 15.89
N ILE A 42 10.00 27.93 14.73
CA ILE A 42 11.44 28.23 14.67
C ILE A 42 11.74 29.70 14.94
N GLU A 43 10.86 30.60 14.50
CA GLU A 43 11.01 32.04 14.78
C GLU A 43 10.94 32.34 16.27
N SER A 44 10.10 31.62 17.02
CA SER A 44 10.04 31.70 18.48
C SER A 44 11.33 31.25 19.17
N MET A 45 12.17 30.45 18.48
CA MET A 45 13.46 30.00 18.98
C MET A 45 14.59 30.99 18.73
N ASN A 46 14.39 32.05 17.95
CA ASN A 46 15.43 33.04 17.63
C ASN A 46 16.05 33.64 18.90
N SER A 47 15.27 33.95 19.93
CA SER A 47 15.75 34.47 21.20
C SER A 47 16.57 33.47 22.03
N VAL A 48 16.31 32.17 21.83
CA VAL A 48 17.08 31.09 22.49
C VAL A 48 18.39 30.83 21.77
N MET A 49 18.39 30.98 20.43
CA MET A 49 19.58 30.79 19.60
C MET A 49 20.55 31.99 19.66
N ASP A 50 20.04 33.17 20.03
CA ASP A 50 20.81 34.40 20.22
C ASP A 50 21.69 34.33 21.46
N ASP A 51 22.60 35.30 21.61
CA ASP A 51 23.49 35.47 22.77
C ASP A 51 22.72 35.53 24.10
N ASN A 52 21.48 35.99 24.07
CA ASN A 52 20.60 36.06 25.26
C ASN A 52 20.25 34.69 25.83
N LYS A 53 20.23 33.62 25.00
CA LYS A 53 19.92 32.25 25.38
C LYS A 53 18.63 32.11 26.19
N LEU A 54 17.58 32.85 25.84
CA LEU A 54 16.39 33.01 26.63
C LEU A 54 15.12 32.63 25.83
N LEU A 55 14.39 31.60 26.28
CA LEU A 55 13.06 31.28 25.77
C LEU A 55 12.02 32.13 26.50
N THR A 56 11.30 32.96 25.74
CA THR A 56 10.17 33.74 26.25
C THR A 56 8.86 33.05 25.93
N LEU A 57 8.07 32.75 26.93
CA LEU A 57 6.76 32.10 26.80
C LEU A 57 5.65 33.16 26.64
N ALA A 58 4.50 32.76 26.10
CA ALA A 58 3.36 33.66 25.90
C ALA A 58 2.73 34.17 27.20
N ASN A 59 3.03 33.59 28.36
CA ASN A 59 2.67 34.08 29.68
C ASN A 59 3.70 35.03 30.28
N ASN A 60 4.68 35.53 29.46
CA ASN A 60 5.87 36.31 29.90
C ASN A 60 6.86 35.54 30.80
N GLY A 61 6.65 34.24 31.00
CA GLY A 61 7.65 33.41 31.66
C GLY A 61 8.92 33.31 30.80
N ARG A 62 10.07 33.28 31.44
CA ARG A 62 11.39 33.25 30.78
C ARG A 62 12.21 32.08 31.28
N ILE A 63 12.70 31.25 30.33
CA ILE A 63 13.51 30.08 30.63
C ILE A 63 14.91 30.28 30.02
N VAL A 64 15.94 30.24 30.86
CA VAL A 64 17.32 30.44 30.42
C VAL A 64 17.94 29.11 29.95
N LEU A 65 18.55 29.10 28.79
CA LEU A 65 19.37 28.00 28.32
C LEU A 65 20.73 28.04 29.03
N LYS A 66 20.92 27.17 30.02
CA LYS A 66 22.13 27.10 30.82
C LYS A 66 23.34 26.62 30.01
N ASN A 67 24.56 26.87 30.47
CA ASN A 67 25.80 26.52 29.76
C ASN A 67 26.00 25.02 29.53
N TYR A 68 25.37 24.15 30.32
CA TYR A 68 25.39 22.69 30.14
C TYR A 68 24.27 22.19 29.21
N MET A 69 23.35 23.04 28.81
CA MET A 69 22.26 22.71 27.87
C MET A 69 22.70 23.02 26.45
N ARG A 70 22.27 22.15 25.51
CA ARG A 70 22.48 22.33 24.07
C ARG A 70 21.17 22.03 23.33
N MET A 71 20.90 22.79 22.27
CA MET A 71 19.81 22.53 21.34
C MET A 71 20.39 22.02 20.03
N LEU A 72 19.81 20.93 19.54
CA LEU A 72 20.11 20.31 18.26
C LEU A 72 18.85 20.25 17.42
N PHE A 73 18.93 20.75 16.19
CA PHE A 73 17.85 20.68 15.21
C PHE A 73 18.24 19.66 14.15
N GLU A 74 17.45 18.62 13.99
CA GLU A 74 17.60 17.66 12.92
C GLU A 74 16.50 17.91 11.87
N ILE A 75 16.86 18.54 10.77
CA ILE A 75 15.94 19.02 9.75
C ILE A 75 16.35 18.52 8.37
N ARG A 76 15.39 18.45 7.45
CA ARG A 76 15.64 18.02 6.07
C ARG A 76 16.28 19.10 5.21
N ASP A 77 15.76 20.31 5.28
CA ASP A 77 16.23 21.46 4.53
C ASP A 77 15.89 22.79 5.24
N LEU A 78 16.43 23.88 4.75
CA LEU A 78 16.24 25.22 5.29
C LEU A 78 15.28 26.08 4.45
N LYS A 79 14.46 25.47 3.62
CA LYS A 79 13.61 26.18 2.65
C LYS A 79 12.67 27.21 3.29
N PHE A 80 12.17 26.91 4.48
CA PHE A 80 11.26 27.76 5.24
C PHE A 80 11.95 28.54 6.37
N ALA A 81 13.28 28.53 6.43
CA ALA A 81 14.03 29.32 7.40
C ALA A 81 14.20 30.76 6.94
N THR A 82 14.01 31.72 7.85
CA THR A 82 14.34 33.12 7.58
C THR A 82 15.87 33.33 7.64
N PRO A 83 16.41 34.36 6.94
CA PRO A 83 17.83 34.70 7.05
C PRO A 83 18.26 34.94 8.50
N ALA A 84 17.40 35.50 9.34
CA ALA A 84 17.63 35.73 10.74
C ALA A 84 17.86 34.44 11.53
N THR A 85 17.07 33.40 11.24
CA THR A 85 17.23 32.08 11.84
C THR A 85 18.51 31.39 11.37
N VAL A 86 18.80 31.45 10.08
CA VAL A 86 19.99 30.83 9.47
C VAL A 86 21.29 31.42 10.04
N SER A 87 21.32 32.75 10.24
CA SER A 87 22.52 33.42 10.77
C SER A 87 22.87 33.06 12.25
N ARG A 88 21.87 32.55 13.00
CA ARG A 88 22.02 32.15 14.42
C ARG A 88 22.34 30.67 14.60
N ALA A 89 22.14 29.86 13.55
CA ALA A 89 22.33 28.43 13.60
C ALA A 89 23.73 28.01 13.11
N GLY A 90 24.41 27.15 13.86
CA GLY A 90 25.56 26.41 13.37
C GLY A 90 25.12 25.25 12.49
N ILE A 91 25.33 25.35 11.16
CA ILE A 91 24.81 24.40 10.21
C ILE A 91 25.85 23.35 9.85
N LEU A 92 25.47 22.07 9.99
CA LEU A 92 26.20 20.91 9.50
C LEU A 92 25.39 20.26 8.36
N TYR A 93 25.89 20.38 7.14
CA TYR A 93 25.26 19.76 5.97
C TYR A 93 25.80 18.35 5.75
N ILE A 94 24.89 17.36 5.72
CA ILE A 94 25.21 15.96 5.48
C ILE A 94 24.64 15.56 4.12
N SER A 95 25.53 15.43 3.10
CA SER A 95 25.17 15.05 1.75
C SER A 95 25.10 13.52 1.58
N ASP A 96 24.16 13.05 0.75
CA ASP A 96 24.06 11.65 0.31
C ASP A 96 24.66 11.41 -1.10
N ASP A 97 25.22 12.46 -1.75
CA ASP A 97 25.64 12.42 -3.16
C ASP A 97 26.80 11.46 -3.43
N SER A 98 27.69 11.29 -2.45
CA SER A 98 28.91 10.45 -2.58
C SER A 98 28.68 8.95 -2.38
N GLY A 99 27.50 8.56 -1.89
CA GLY A 99 27.23 7.17 -1.49
C GLY A 99 27.94 6.74 -0.20
N TYR A 100 28.66 7.65 0.45
CA TYR A 100 29.42 7.38 1.68
C TYR A 100 28.53 6.84 2.81
N GLN A 101 27.34 7.41 2.99
CA GLN A 101 26.38 6.94 3.99
C GLN A 101 25.98 5.48 3.76
N ARG A 102 25.76 5.06 2.50
CA ARG A 102 25.45 3.67 2.17
C ARG A 102 26.59 2.72 2.54
N SER A 103 27.82 3.09 2.18
CA SER A 103 29.01 2.29 2.48
C SER A 103 29.22 2.14 3.99
N CYS A 104 29.11 3.22 4.76
CA CYS A 104 29.20 3.18 6.22
C CYS A 104 28.10 2.31 6.85
N TYR A 105 26.86 2.41 6.33
CA TYR A 105 25.75 1.58 6.82
C TYR A 105 26.00 0.09 6.54
N ILE A 106 26.43 -0.25 5.33
CA ILE A 106 26.74 -1.63 4.95
C ILE A 106 27.85 -2.19 5.86
N GLN A 107 28.94 -1.45 6.08
CA GLN A 107 30.03 -1.90 6.95
C GLN A 107 29.56 -2.10 8.40
N SER A 108 28.78 -1.16 8.94
CA SER A 108 28.20 -1.28 10.28
C SER A 108 27.28 -2.48 10.39
N TRP A 109 26.42 -2.69 9.39
CA TRP A 109 25.52 -3.84 9.36
C TRP A 109 26.27 -5.17 9.24
N LEU A 110 27.31 -5.27 8.39
CA LEU A 110 28.16 -6.47 8.27
C LEU A 110 28.79 -6.83 9.61
N LYS A 111 29.32 -5.84 10.34
CA LYS A 111 29.90 -6.06 11.66
C LYS A 111 28.83 -6.58 12.63
N MET A 112 27.69 -5.88 12.73
CA MET A 112 26.59 -6.30 13.62
C MET A 112 26.06 -7.70 13.25
N PHE A 113 25.93 -8.01 11.97
CA PHE A 113 25.49 -9.32 11.50
C PHE A 113 26.50 -10.41 11.88
N GLY A 114 27.79 -10.18 11.66
CA GLY A 114 28.85 -11.08 12.05
C GLY A 114 28.87 -11.38 13.54
N ASP A 115 28.77 -10.33 14.38
CA ASP A 115 28.74 -10.46 15.83
C ASP A 115 27.49 -11.21 16.31
N LYS A 116 26.34 -10.87 15.77
CA LYS A 116 25.03 -11.42 16.17
C LYS A 116 24.87 -12.92 15.81
N TYR A 117 25.33 -13.32 14.63
CA TYR A 117 25.13 -14.68 14.10
C TYR A 117 26.42 -15.51 14.11
N LYS A 118 27.53 -14.96 14.62
CA LYS A 118 28.86 -15.58 14.57
C LYS A 118 29.21 -16.06 13.15
N ALA A 119 28.99 -15.19 12.17
CA ALA A 119 29.10 -15.52 10.75
C ALA A 119 30.29 -14.80 10.10
N ASN A 120 31.01 -15.48 9.21
CA ASN A 120 31.99 -14.84 8.34
C ASN A 120 31.27 -14.01 7.27
N THR A 121 31.49 -12.70 7.28
CA THR A 121 30.81 -11.74 6.40
C THR A 121 31.57 -11.36 5.14
N GLU A 122 32.78 -11.93 4.89
CA GLU A 122 33.61 -11.57 3.73
C GLU A 122 32.92 -11.84 2.40
N ILE A 123 32.23 -12.99 2.28
CA ILE A 123 31.48 -13.34 1.08
C ILE A 123 30.38 -12.32 0.82
N ILE A 124 29.63 -11.96 1.87
CA ILE A 124 28.53 -10.99 1.77
C ILE A 124 29.07 -9.60 1.40
N ALA A 125 30.20 -9.18 2.00
CA ALA A 125 30.84 -7.90 1.68
C ALA A 125 31.20 -7.79 0.19
N LYS A 126 31.82 -8.85 -0.37
CA LYS A 126 32.14 -8.92 -1.80
C LYS A 126 30.90 -8.84 -2.69
N LEU A 127 29.77 -9.40 -2.26
CA LEU A 127 28.50 -9.29 -2.99
C LEU A 127 27.97 -7.85 -3.00
N PHE A 128 28.05 -7.14 -1.89
CA PHE A 128 27.68 -5.71 -1.86
C PHE A 128 28.52 -4.89 -2.85
N GLU A 129 29.84 -5.05 -2.86
CA GLU A 129 30.76 -4.37 -3.78
C GLU A 129 30.44 -4.71 -5.25
N LYS A 130 30.15 -5.97 -5.53
CA LYS A 130 29.89 -6.46 -6.89
C LYS A 130 28.60 -5.91 -7.50
N TYR A 131 27.53 -5.81 -6.70
CA TYR A 131 26.16 -5.59 -7.22
C TYR A 131 25.61 -4.19 -6.96
N VAL A 132 25.85 -3.59 -5.79
CA VAL A 132 25.09 -2.41 -5.34
C VAL A 132 25.39 -1.16 -6.18
N ASP A 133 26.65 -0.80 -6.36
CA ASP A 133 26.99 0.46 -7.04
C ASP A 133 26.58 0.46 -8.50
N LYS A 134 26.75 -0.66 -9.21
CA LYS A 134 26.30 -0.81 -10.61
C LYS A 134 24.79 -0.69 -10.72
N THR A 135 24.05 -1.30 -9.79
CA THR A 135 22.59 -1.23 -9.73
C THR A 135 22.12 0.20 -9.49
N VAL A 136 22.72 0.90 -8.52
CA VAL A 136 22.40 2.31 -8.20
C VAL A 136 22.67 3.22 -9.40
N GLN A 137 23.81 3.07 -10.08
CA GLN A 137 24.15 3.85 -11.26
C GLN A 137 23.13 3.67 -12.39
N PHE A 138 22.71 2.43 -12.63
CA PHE A 138 21.68 2.13 -13.65
C PHE A 138 20.34 2.77 -13.28
N LEU A 139 19.88 2.56 -12.05
CA LEU A 139 18.60 3.09 -11.57
C LEU A 139 18.55 4.60 -11.60
N HIS A 140 19.62 5.27 -11.19
CA HIS A 140 19.72 6.73 -11.21
C HIS A 140 19.62 7.31 -12.62
N LYS A 141 20.28 6.67 -13.61
CA LYS A 141 20.34 7.17 -15.00
C LYS A 141 19.12 6.79 -15.84
N CYS A 142 18.56 5.61 -15.63
CA CYS A 142 17.66 4.98 -16.60
C CYS A 142 16.23 4.77 -16.08
N CYS A 143 15.98 4.83 -14.77
CA CYS A 143 14.71 4.43 -14.20
C CYS A 143 13.97 5.57 -13.48
N LYS A 144 12.63 5.46 -13.45
CA LYS A 144 11.76 6.28 -12.61
C LYS A 144 11.00 5.37 -11.65
N PHE A 145 10.95 5.77 -10.40
CA PHE A 145 10.19 5.06 -9.38
C PHE A 145 8.74 5.55 -9.32
N VAL A 146 7.87 4.74 -8.73
CA VAL A 146 6.46 5.06 -8.48
C VAL A 146 6.32 6.32 -7.61
N ILE A 147 7.18 6.47 -6.62
CA ILE A 147 7.40 7.70 -5.83
C ILE A 147 8.92 7.87 -5.62
N PRO A 148 9.41 9.07 -5.25
CA PRO A 148 10.81 9.26 -4.92
C PRO A 148 11.23 8.36 -3.74
N VAL A 149 12.22 7.50 -3.93
CA VAL A 149 12.81 6.62 -2.89
C VAL A 149 14.31 6.85 -2.88
N THR A 150 14.91 6.97 -1.70
CA THR A 150 16.36 7.15 -1.57
C THR A 150 17.10 5.82 -1.73
N PHE A 151 18.27 5.84 -2.34
CA PHE A 151 19.10 4.64 -2.46
C PHE A 151 19.59 4.13 -1.10
N PHE A 152 19.72 5.02 -0.13
CA PHE A 152 20.00 4.65 1.25
C PHE A 152 18.89 3.78 1.84
N SER A 153 17.63 4.17 1.67
CA SER A 153 16.47 3.38 2.09
C SER A 153 16.45 1.98 1.44
N MET A 154 16.70 1.92 0.12
CA MET A 154 16.79 0.63 -0.59
C MET A 154 17.89 -0.26 -0.04
N THR A 155 19.04 0.33 0.32
CA THR A 155 20.17 -0.40 0.92
C THR A 155 19.81 -0.93 2.31
N THR A 156 19.15 -0.13 3.15
CA THR A 156 18.70 -0.59 4.48
C THR A 156 17.71 -1.74 4.37
N VAL A 157 16.80 -1.68 3.39
CA VAL A 157 15.85 -2.75 3.09
C VAL A 157 16.56 -4.00 2.60
N LEU A 158 17.56 -3.86 1.70
CA LEU A 158 18.38 -4.99 1.23
C LEU A 158 19.05 -5.72 2.40
N CYS A 159 19.67 -4.98 3.32
CA CYS A 159 20.32 -5.56 4.51
C CYS A 159 19.31 -6.35 5.37
N LYS A 160 18.13 -5.77 5.62
CA LYS A 160 17.05 -6.43 6.38
C LYS A 160 16.52 -7.66 5.67
N MET A 161 16.23 -7.57 4.37
CA MET A 161 15.76 -8.71 3.57
C MET A 161 16.79 -9.84 3.58
N LEU A 162 18.06 -9.51 3.38
CA LEU A 162 19.14 -10.50 3.36
C LEU A 162 19.29 -11.19 4.71
N GLU A 163 19.25 -10.44 5.81
CA GLU A 163 19.28 -11.01 7.17
C GLU A 163 18.14 -12.01 7.37
N ILE A 164 16.92 -11.64 6.98
CA ILE A 164 15.74 -12.49 7.12
C ILE A 164 15.87 -13.77 6.30
N VAL A 165 16.25 -13.63 5.03
CA VAL A 165 16.31 -14.74 4.08
C VAL A 165 17.45 -15.69 4.43
N LEU A 166 18.61 -15.18 4.84
CA LEU A 166 19.73 -16.02 5.31
C LEU A 166 19.35 -16.77 6.58
N LYS A 167 18.70 -16.12 7.55
CA LYS A 167 18.23 -16.78 8.78
C LYS A 167 17.26 -17.91 8.50
N GLN A 168 16.32 -17.71 7.58
CA GLN A 168 15.35 -18.75 7.22
C GLN A 168 15.96 -19.93 6.45
N ASN A 169 17.03 -19.68 5.71
CA ASN A 169 17.70 -20.66 4.88
C ASN A 169 19.07 -21.11 5.42
N VAL A 170 19.35 -20.89 6.72
CA VAL A 170 20.64 -21.24 7.33
C VAL A 170 21.07 -22.67 6.99
N HIS A 171 20.16 -23.65 7.13
CA HIS A 171 20.47 -25.07 6.85
C HIS A 171 20.86 -25.32 5.40
N ASN A 172 20.39 -24.50 4.45
CA ASN A 172 20.70 -24.65 3.04
C ASN A 172 21.99 -23.94 2.63
N VAL A 173 22.33 -22.83 3.28
CA VAL A 173 23.48 -21.98 2.90
C VAL A 173 24.71 -22.20 3.77
N LEU A 174 24.57 -22.83 4.94
CA LEU A 174 25.70 -23.14 5.81
C LEU A 174 26.62 -24.16 5.11
N GLN A 175 27.90 -23.80 4.94
CA GLN A 175 28.90 -24.67 4.36
C GLN A 175 29.68 -25.40 5.45
N THR A 176 30.28 -24.65 6.35
CA THR A 176 31.08 -25.15 7.46
C THR A 176 30.89 -24.33 8.72
N ARG A 177 31.07 -24.98 9.86
CA ARG A 177 31.16 -24.32 11.15
C ARG A 177 32.51 -24.64 11.76
N ASP A 178 33.27 -23.62 12.09
CA ASP A 178 34.55 -23.81 12.77
C ASP A 178 34.29 -24.24 14.22
N GLU A 179 34.72 -25.44 14.58
CA GLU A 179 34.52 -26.02 15.91
C GLU A 179 35.23 -25.24 17.02
N LYS A 180 36.32 -24.53 16.69
CA LYS A 180 37.12 -23.78 17.69
C LYS A 180 36.58 -22.38 17.93
N SER A 181 36.24 -21.66 16.87
CA SER A 181 35.72 -20.27 16.96
C SER A 181 34.19 -20.20 16.99
N GLY A 182 33.52 -21.25 16.58
CA GLY A 182 32.07 -21.30 16.44
C GLY A 182 31.53 -20.40 15.30
N ILE A 183 32.41 -20.01 14.35
CA ILE A 183 32.05 -19.10 13.25
C ILE A 183 31.47 -19.90 12.10
N ASP A 184 30.32 -19.48 11.62
CA ASP A 184 29.62 -20.06 10.47
C ASP A 184 30.14 -19.47 9.16
N THR A 185 30.49 -20.35 8.21
CA THR A 185 30.89 -19.95 6.85
C THR A 185 29.79 -20.36 5.88
N TYR A 186 29.36 -19.44 5.03
CA TYR A 186 28.28 -19.65 4.07
C TYR A 186 28.81 -20.11 2.71
N ASP A 187 28.02 -20.94 2.01
CA ASP A 187 28.26 -21.31 0.61
C ASP A 187 28.13 -20.07 -0.29
N GLN A 188 29.19 -19.79 -1.04
CA GLN A 188 29.27 -18.58 -1.87
C GLN A 188 28.17 -18.56 -2.93
N MET A 189 27.95 -19.66 -3.66
CA MET A 189 26.98 -19.70 -4.75
C MET A 189 25.54 -19.57 -4.24
N LYS A 190 25.18 -20.32 -3.20
CA LYS A 190 23.84 -20.28 -2.61
C LYS A 190 23.53 -18.91 -2.00
N THR A 191 24.50 -18.30 -1.32
CA THR A 191 24.38 -16.95 -0.75
C THR A 191 24.23 -15.91 -1.86
N GLU A 192 24.96 -16.04 -2.96
CA GLU A 192 24.86 -15.14 -4.11
C GLU A 192 23.48 -15.20 -4.78
N TYR A 193 22.86 -16.38 -4.90
CA TYR A 193 21.49 -16.52 -5.42
C TYR A 193 20.47 -15.82 -4.52
N LEU A 194 20.54 -16.01 -3.21
CA LEU A 194 19.67 -15.30 -2.26
C LEU A 194 19.89 -13.79 -2.28
N PHE A 195 21.15 -13.35 -2.35
CA PHE A 195 21.50 -11.94 -2.45
C PHE A 195 20.89 -11.31 -3.71
N ASN A 196 20.96 -12.01 -4.85
CA ASN A 196 20.35 -11.54 -6.10
C ASN A 196 18.83 -11.40 -5.98
N MET A 197 18.14 -12.35 -5.37
CA MET A 197 16.71 -12.23 -5.12
C MET A 197 16.39 -11.00 -4.24
N CYS A 198 17.16 -10.81 -3.16
CA CYS A 198 16.95 -9.68 -2.25
C CYS A 198 17.21 -8.32 -2.91
N ILE A 199 18.31 -8.18 -3.67
CA ILE A 199 18.64 -6.89 -4.30
C ILE A 199 17.67 -6.54 -5.44
N ILE A 200 17.20 -7.52 -6.22
CA ILE A 200 16.18 -7.30 -7.25
C ILE A 200 14.93 -6.67 -6.63
N TRP A 201 14.45 -7.19 -5.52
CA TRP A 201 13.24 -6.68 -4.88
C TRP A 201 13.45 -5.45 -4.00
N ALA A 202 14.61 -5.31 -3.36
CA ALA A 202 14.93 -4.12 -2.57
C ALA A 202 15.11 -2.87 -3.43
N PHE A 203 15.77 -3.01 -4.59
CA PHE A 203 16.04 -1.90 -5.50
C PHE A 203 15.02 -1.77 -6.63
N GLY A 204 14.49 -2.89 -7.13
CA GLY A 204 13.54 -2.90 -8.24
C GLY A 204 12.08 -2.91 -7.81
N GLY A 205 11.77 -3.17 -6.54
CA GLY A 205 10.38 -3.29 -6.07
C GLY A 205 9.52 -2.04 -6.28
N ALA A 206 10.11 -0.85 -6.22
CA ALA A 206 9.44 0.42 -6.42
C ALA A 206 9.32 0.86 -7.91
N LEU A 207 9.84 0.07 -8.86
CA LEU A 207 9.73 0.35 -10.28
C LEU A 207 8.32 0.06 -10.80
N THR A 208 7.86 0.87 -11.73
CA THR A 208 6.51 0.78 -12.31
C THR A 208 6.55 1.11 -13.80
N GLU A 209 5.44 0.92 -14.47
CA GLU A 209 5.21 1.47 -15.81
C GLU A 209 4.82 2.95 -15.69
N LYS A 210 5.53 3.82 -16.40
CA LYS A 210 5.25 5.25 -16.47
C LYS A 210 5.58 5.78 -17.85
N ASP A 211 4.74 6.69 -18.38
CA ASP A 211 4.91 7.30 -19.70
C ASP A 211 5.04 6.25 -20.84
N LYS A 212 4.30 5.16 -20.77
CA LYS A 212 4.33 3.98 -21.68
C LYS A 212 5.66 3.22 -21.67
N LYS A 213 6.50 3.45 -20.67
CA LYS A 213 7.77 2.75 -20.48
C LYS A 213 7.71 1.88 -19.25
N ASP A 214 7.99 0.58 -19.41
CA ASP A 214 8.04 -0.40 -18.34
C ASP A 214 9.45 -0.50 -17.77
N TYR A 215 9.69 0.20 -16.66
CA TYR A 215 10.99 0.23 -16.01
C TYR A 215 11.37 -1.10 -15.34
N ARG A 216 10.41 -1.99 -15.03
CA ARG A 216 10.73 -3.35 -14.55
C ARG A 216 11.35 -4.20 -15.64
N LYS A 217 10.86 -4.08 -16.88
CA LYS A 217 11.45 -4.76 -18.03
C LYS A 217 12.85 -4.22 -18.34
N ASP A 218 13.04 -2.91 -18.31
CA ASP A 218 14.36 -2.31 -18.53
C ASP A 218 15.36 -2.78 -17.45
N PHE A 219 14.95 -2.79 -16.19
CA PHE A 219 15.77 -3.32 -15.10
C PHE A 219 16.07 -4.81 -15.29
N SER A 220 15.11 -5.59 -15.71
CA SER A 220 15.29 -7.01 -16.00
C SER A 220 16.30 -7.25 -17.12
N ASN A 221 16.25 -6.47 -18.19
CA ASN A 221 17.19 -6.53 -19.30
C ASN A 221 18.61 -6.15 -18.87
N PHE A 222 18.73 -5.04 -18.10
CA PHE A 222 20.00 -4.64 -17.50
C PHE A 222 20.57 -5.77 -16.62
N TRP A 223 19.78 -6.34 -15.73
CA TRP A 223 20.22 -7.38 -14.81
C TRP A 223 20.77 -8.59 -15.54
N ARG A 224 20.08 -9.07 -16.56
CA ARG A 224 20.51 -10.21 -17.38
C ARG A 224 21.74 -9.91 -18.23
N SER A 225 21.89 -8.68 -18.70
CA SER A 225 23.04 -8.30 -19.53
C SER A 225 24.31 -8.06 -18.72
N GLU A 226 24.19 -7.47 -17.52
CA GLU A 226 25.32 -7.13 -16.67
C GLU A 226 25.80 -8.33 -15.83
N PHE A 227 24.87 -9.15 -15.31
CA PHE A 227 25.17 -10.26 -14.41
C PHE A 227 24.93 -11.63 -15.04
N LYS A 228 25.52 -11.88 -16.22
CA LYS A 228 25.35 -13.09 -17.03
C LYS A 228 25.72 -14.40 -16.32
N HIS A 229 26.59 -14.35 -15.32
CA HIS A 229 27.00 -15.53 -14.55
C HIS A 229 25.87 -16.09 -13.67
N ILE A 230 24.85 -15.27 -13.33
CA ILE A 230 23.65 -15.74 -12.67
C ILE A 230 22.68 -16.27 -13.72
N ARG A 231 22.44 -17.58 -13.68
CA ARG A 231 21.56 -18.28 -14.64
C ARG A 231 20.08 -18.05 -14.31
N LEU A 232 19.58 -16.85 -14.63
CA LEU A 232 18.16 -16.57 -14.60
C LEU A 232 17.49 -17.08 -15.89
N PRO A 233 16.30 -17.70 -15.81
CA PRO A 233 15.57 -18.11 -17.01
C PRO A 233 15.26 -16.94 -17.93
N SER A 234 15.20 -17.18 -19.24
CA SER A 234 15.00 -16.11 -20.24
C SER A 234 13.56 -15.62 -20.35
N LYS A 235 12.58 -16.42 -19.92
CA LYS A 235 11.15 -16.09 -19.98
C LYS A 235 10.79 -15.07 -18.89
N GLY A 236 9.88 -14.15 -19.19
CA GLY A 236 9.39 -13.16 -18.22
C GLY A 236 10.45 -12.18 -17.73
N THR A 237 10.25 -11.60 -16.57
CA THR A 237 11.13 -10.64 -15.89
C THR A 237 11.92 -11.30 -14.76
N VAL A 238 12.93 -10.64 -14.23
CA VAL A 238 13.69 -11.15 -13.06
C VAL A 238 12.84 -11.20 -11.77
N PHE A 239 11.70 -10.49 -11.74
CA PHE A 239 10.76 -10.47 -10.62
C PHE A 239 9.85 -11.69 -10.56
N ASP A 240 9.80 -12.48 -11.64
CA ASP A 240 8.91 -13.64 -11.75
C ASP A 240 9.50 -14.90 -11.10
N TYR A 241 10.69 -14.80 -10.53
CA TYR A 241 11.44 -15.95 -10.01
C TYR A 241 11.79 -15.80 -8.53
N PHE A 242 11.85 -16.94 -7.86
CA PHE A 242 12.39 -17.06 -6.50
C PHE A 242 13.45 -18.15 -6.43
N VAL A 243 14.24 -18.15 -5.37
CA VAL A 243 15.30 -19.14 -5.16
C VAL A 243 14.73 -20.36 -4.47
N ARG A 244 14.90 -21.52 -5.08
CA ARG A 244 14.55 -22.82 -4.51
C ARG A 244 15.78 -23.68 -4.30
N PHE A 245 15.82 -24.32 -3.15
CA PHE A 245 16.86 -25.28 -2.80
C PHE A 245 16.31 -26.69 -2.98
N ASN A 246 16.95 -27.48 -3.87
CA ASN A 246 16.64 -28.88 -4.09
C ASN A 246 17.92 -29.67 -3.81
N ASP A 247 17.96 -30.40 -2.68
CA ASP A 247 19.13 -31.10 -2.18
C ASP A 247 20.41 -30.22 -2.21
N ASN A 248 21.34 -30.47 -3.10
CA ASN A 248 22.59 -29.70 -3.23
C ASN A 248 22.55 -28.61 -4.31
N LYS A 249 21.43 -28.43 -5.02
CA LYS A 249 21.32 -27.46 -6.11
C LYS A 249 20.47 -26.28 -5.69
N CYS A 250 20.87 -25.10 -6.16
CA CYS A 250 20.13 -23.86 -6.02
C CYS A 250 19.69 -23.38 -7.40
N THR A 251 18.40 -23.16 -7.59
CA THR A 251 17.81 -22.77 -8.87
C THR A 251 16.79 -21.66 -8.71
N PHE A 252 16.57 -20.89 -9.77
CA PHE A 252 15.45 -19.95 -9.84
C PHE A 252 14.23 -20.66 -10.42
N GLU A 253 13.12 -20.64 -9.68
CA GLU A 253 11.81 -21.17 -10.10
C GLU A 253 10.78 -20.07 -10.21
N GLU A 254 9.78 -20.24 -11.10
CA GLU A 254 8.70 -19.27 -11.27
C GLU A 254 7.78 -19.25 -10.04
N TRP A 255 7.37 -18.07 -9.58
CA TRP A 255 6.36 -17.92 -8.52
C TRP A 255 5.04 -18.61 -8.82
N LYS A 256 4.74 -18.86 -10.10
CA LYS A 256 3.55 -19.62 -10.52
C LYS A 256 3.47 -21.03 -9.93
N THR A 257 4.61 -21.64 -9.65
CA THR A 257 4.66 -23.02 -9.14
C THR A 257 4.12 -23.18 -7.72
N ILE A 258 4.05 -22.08 -6.97
CA ILE A 258 3.56 -22.08 -5.59
C ILE A 258 2.13 -21.52 -5.47
N ILE A 259 1.47 -21.20 -6.59
CA ILE A 259 0.09 -20.72 -6.57
C ILE A 259 -0.84 -21.89 -6.30
N GLU A 260 -1.54 -21.83 -5.17
CA GLU A 260 -2.61 -22.76 -4.84
C GLU A 260 -3.88 -22.39 -5.62
N THR A 261 -4.53 -23.37 -6.22
CA THR A 261 -5.84 -23.17 -6.86
C THR A 261 -6.89 -22.96 -5.78
N ILE A 262 -7.60 -21.84 -5.86
CA ILE A 262 -8.70 -21.53 -4.95
C ILE A 262 -10.01 -21.80 -5.65
N GLU A 263 -10.90 -22.54 -5.01
CA GLU A 263 -12.29 -22.68 -5.44
C GLU A 263 -13.13 -21.58 -4.80
N TYR A 264 -13.90 -20.88 -5.62
CA TYR A 264 -14.83 -19.86 -5.17
C TYR A 264 -16.15 -20.51 -4.69
N ASP A 265 -16.55 -20.17 -3.46
CA ASP A 265 -17.85 -20.50 -2.91
C ASP A 265 -18.82 -19.32 -3.14
N PRO A 266 -19.92 -19.51 -3.90
CA PRO A 266 -20.89 -18.46 -4.19
C PRO A 266 -21.55 -17.81 -2.97
N THR A 267 -21.51 -18.46 -1.81
CA THR A 267 -22.02 -17.89 -0.55
C THR A 267 -21.11 -16.78 0.00
N THR A 268 -19.86 -16.74 -0.45
CA THR A 268 -18.89 -15.74 -0.01
C THR A 268 -18.90 -14.53 -0.96
N PRO A 269 -19.09 -13.28 -0.47
CA PRO A 269 -18.99 -12.11 -1.33
C PRO A 269 -17.64 -12.04 -2.05
N MET A 270 -17.66 -11.70 -3.35
CA MET A 270 -16.46 -11.57 -4.19
C MET A 270 -15.37 -10.70 -3.57
N GLN A 271 -15.76 -9.64 -2.84
CA GLN A 271 -14.86 -8.69 -2.19
C GLN A 271 -14.04 -9.32 -1.05
N ASN A 272 -14.48 -10.43 -0.49
CA ASN A 272 -13.84 -11.09 0.64
C ASN A 272 -12.79 -12.13 0.22
N LEU A 273 -12.75 -12.49 -1.06
CA LEU A 273 -11.80 -13.46 -1.61
C LEU A 273 -10.74 -12.73 -2.44
N THR A 274 -9.49 -13.02 -2.15
CA THR A 274 -8.36 -12.55 -2.96
C THR A 274 -7.82 -13.73 -3.75
N VAL A 275 -7.95 -13.68 -5.07
CA VAL A 275 -7.41 -14.72 -5.95
C VAL A 275 -5.90 -14.50 -6.09
N PRO A 276 -5.05 -15.50 -5.79
CA PRO A 276 -3.62 -15.38 -5.96
C PRO A 276 -3.26 -15.39 -7.45
N ILE A 277 -2.49 -14.41 -7.86
CA ILE A 277 -1.94 -14.27 -9.22
C ILE A 277 -0.41 -14.16 -9.15
N PRO A 278 0.32 -14.47 -10.22
CA PRO A 278 1.78 -14.48 -10.21
C PRO A 278 2.40 -13.19 -9.69
N GLU A 279 1.86 -12.03 -10.07
CA GLU A 279 2.35 -10.71 -9.68
C GLU A 279 2.13 -10.41 -8.20
N THR A 280 1.07 -10.93 -7.61
CA THR A 280 0.75 -10.67 -6.20
C THR A 280 1.38 -11.67 -5.26
N ILE A 281 1.56 -12.93 -5.69
CA ILE A 281 2.12 -13.98 -4.83
C ILE A 281 3.56 -13.68 -4.43
N SER A 282 4.37 -13.15 -5.36
CA SER A 282 5.75 -12.74 -5.10
C SER A 282 5.81 -11.65 -4.02
N ILE A 283 4.97 -10.61 -4.18
CA ILE A 283 4.87 -9.50 -3.22
C ILE A 283 4.35 -10.00 -1.87
N GLN A 284 3.34 -10.87 -1.86
CA GLN A 284 2.79 -11.43 -0.63
C GLN A 284 3.80 -12.27 0.16
N GLN A 285 4.58 -13.12 -0.52
CA GLN A 285 5.58 -13.96 0.16
C GLN A 285 6.71 -13.11 0.76
N LEU A 286 7.23 -12.14 0.00
CA LEU A 286 8.26 -11.23 0.51
C LEU A 286 7.73 -10.34 1.63
N ALA A 287 6.53 -9.78 1.47
CA ALA A 287 5.88 -8.99 2.52
C ALA A 287 5.66 -9.82 3.78
N LYS A 288 5.26 -11.10 3.65
CA LYS A 288 5.11 -12.01 4.79
C LYS A 288 6.43 -12.17 5.56
N TYR A 289 7.55 -12.39 4.87
CA TYR A 289 8.86 -12.48 5.52
C TYR A 289 9.20 -11.20 6.28
N LEU A 290 8.96 -10.04 5.68
CA LEU A 290 9.24 -8.75 6.30
C LEU A 290 8.32 -8.47 7.50
N ILE A 291 7.03 -8.77 7.39
CA ILE A 291 6.04 -8.60 8.47
C ILE A 291 6.40 -9.46 9.68
N LEU A 292 6.72 -10.73 9.47
CA LEU A 292 7.10 -11.65 10.55
C LEU A 292 8.38 -11.18 11.28
N ASN A 293 9.23 -10.41 10.61
CA ASN A 293 10.45 -9.82 11.18
C ASN A 293 10.34 -8.32 11.47
N SER A 294 9.13 -7.80 11.65
CA SER A 294 8.85 -6.44 12.10
C SER A 294 9.36 -5.34 11.17
N THR A 295 9.49 -5.62 9.88
CA THR A 295 9.91 -4.61 8.90
C THR A 295 8.68 -3.97 8.27
N PRO A 296 8.53 -2.64 8.36
CA PRO A 296 7.44 -1.93 7.72
C PRO A 296 7.45 -2.07 6.20
N SER A 297 6.26 -2.16 5.59
CA SER A 297 6.12 -2.27 4.13
C SER A 297 5.09 -1.27 3.62
N LEU A 298 5.40 -0.62 2.49
CA LEU A 298 4.58 0.39 1.84
C LEU A 298 4.19 -0.08 0.44
N PHE A 299 2.89 -0.27 0.23
CA PHE A 299 2.30 -0.76 -1.01
C PHE A 299 1.75 0.40 -1.83
N ILE A 300 2.31 0.66 -3.00
CA ILE A 300 1.97 1.81 -3.82
C ILE A 300 1.42 1.37 -5.17
N GLY A 301 0.35 1.99 -5.60
CA GLY A 301 -0.24 1.72 -6.92
C GLY A 301 -1.49 2.56 -7.15
N ASN A 302 -1.92 2.62 -8.39
CA ASN A 302 -3.09 3.39 -8.80
C ASN A 302 -4.39 2.88 -8.16
N ALA A 303 -5.45 3.67 -8.23
CA ALA A 303 -6.76 3.27 -7.76
C ALA A 303 -7.23 1.99 -8.48
N GLY A 304 -7.71 1.00 -7.72
CA GLY A 304 -8.24 -0.25 -8.29
C GLY A 304 -7.22 -1.33 -8.65
N CYS A 305 -5.92 -1.15 -8.42
CA CYS A 305 -4.92 -2.22 -8.68
C CYS A 305 -4.89 -3.34 -7.61
N GLY A 306 -5.78 -3.30 -6.61
CA GLY A 306 -5.93 -4.38 -5.64
C GLY A 306 -5.06 -4.28 -4.38
N LYS A 307 -4.42 -3.13 -4.09
CA LYS A 307 -3.56 -2.92 -2.88
C LYS A 307 -4.20 -3.37 -1.58
N THR A 308 -5.35 -2.79 -1.26
CA THR A 308 -6.08 -3.07 -0.02
C THR A 308 -6.51 -4.53 0.08
N ALA A 309 -6.95 -5.14 -1.04
CA ALA A 309 -7.32 -6.55 -1.10
C ALA A 309 -6.10 -7.45 -0.85
N LEU A 310 -4.95 -7.15 -1.49
CA LEU A 310 -3.69 -7.88 -1.32
C LEU A 310 -3.24 -7.84 0.14
N VAL A 311 -3.17 -6.67 0.76
CA VAL A 311 -2.69 -6.51 2.14
C VAL A 311 -3.65 -7.16 3.12
N LYS A 312 -4.97 -6.92 2.99
CA LYS A 312 -5.98 -7.56 3.84
C LYS A 312 -5.99 -9.08 3.68
N GLY A 313 -5.82 -9.60 2.46
CA GLY A 313 -5.68 -11.03 2.20
C GLY A 313 -4.47 -11.63 2.90
N LEU A 314 -3.31 -10.97 2.79
CA LEU A 314 -2.07 -11.38 3.47
C LEU A 314 -2.23 -11.37 5.00
N LEU A 315 -2.79 -10.31 5.56
CA LEU A 315 -3.00 -10.20 7.02
C LEU A 315 -4.01 -11.24 7.54
N LYS A 316 -5.06 -11.53 6.77
CA LYS A 316 -6.01 -12.61 7.10
C LYS A 316 -5.32 -13.98 7.08
N ASP A 317 -4.44 -14.26 6.10
CA ASP A 317 -3.66 -15.52 6.05
C ASP A 317 -2.71 -15.65 7.25
N ILE A 318 -1.97 -14.59 7.58
CA ILE A 318 -1.09 -14.56 8.75
C ILE A 318 -1.88 -14.82 10.04
N ARG A 319 -3.01 -14.14 10.21
CA ARG A 319 -3.88 -14.32 11.39
C ARG A 319 -4.48 -15.73 11.46
N LYS A 320 -4.88 -16.31 10.33
CA LYS A 320 -5.41 -17.68 10.27
C LYS A 320 -4.38 -18.71 10.67
N LYS A 321 -3.11 -18.54 10.22
CA LYS A 321 -2.02 -19.47 10.52
C LYS A 321 -1.42 -19.30 11.92
N MET A 322 -1.46 -18.08 12.46
CA MET A 322 -0.85 -17.73 13.75
C MET A 322 -1.76 -16.79 14.57
N PRO A 323 -2.98 -17.23 14.97
CA PRO A 323 -3.97 -16.37 15.61
C PRO A 323 -3.53 -15.86 16.99
N GLU A 324 -2.66 -16.60 17.67
CA GLU A 324 -2.15 -16.27 19.01
C GLU A 324 -0.94 -15.33 19.00
N LEU A 325 -0.35 -15.10 17.83
CA LEU A 325 0.85 -14.27 17.69
C LEU A 325 0.57 -12.93 17.00
N TYR A 326 -0.43 -12.87 16.13
CA TYR A 326 -0.68 -11.70 15.28
C TYR A 326 -2.15 -11.27 15.32
N TYR A 327 -2.33 -9.98 15.49
CA TYR A 327 -3.60 -9.29 15.32
C TYR A 327 -3.41 -8.06 14.46
N PHE A 328 -4.41 -7.65 13.70
CA PHE A 328 -4.32 -6.43 12.91
C PHE A 328 -5.59 -5.59 13.01
N THR A 329 -5.42 -4.29 12.87
CA THR A 329 -6.48 -3.31 12.70
C THR A 329 -6.21 -2.46 11.47
N THR A 330 -7.27 -1.98 10.81
CA THR A 330 -7.17 -1.13 9.63
C THR A 330 -7.56 0.29 9.99
N ILE A 331 -6.73 1.24 9.64
CA ILE A 331 -6.97 2.67 9.81
C ILE A 331 -6.99 3.31 8.42
N ASN A 332 -8.14 3.85 8.03
CA ASN A 332 -8.28 4.55 6.76
C ASN A 332 -8.00 6.04 6.99
N PHE A 333 -7.00 6.58 6.33
CA PHE A 333 -6.69 8.00 6.40
C PHE A 333 -7.64 8.80 5.51
N ASN A 334 -7.95 10.00 5.96
CA ASN A 334 -8.69 11.00 5.22
C ASN A 334 -8.04 12.38 5.36
N TYR A 335 -8.60 13.37 4.69
CA TYR A 335 -8.08 14.73 4.68
C TYR A 335 -7.95 15.36 6.09
N TYR A 336 -8.86 15.04 7.00
CA TYR A 336 -8.93 15.61 8.36
C TYR A 336 -8.15 14.79 9.41
N THR A 337 -7.45 13.73 9.01
CA THR A 337 -6.69 12.90 9.96
C THR A 337 -5.46 13.67 10.45
N ASP A 338 -5.53 14.23 11.64
CA ASP A 338 -4.42 14.87 12.35
C ASP A 338 -3.72 13.93 13.35
N SER A 339 -2.67 14.41 14.02
CA SER A 339 -1.93 13.62 14.99
C SER A 339 -2.74 13.25 16.24
N GLY A 340 -3.61 14.13 16.71
CA GLY A 340 -4.43 13.90 17.92
C GLY A 340 -5.49 12.82 17.67
N TYR A 341 -6.20 12.92 16.56
CA TYR A 341 -7.18 11.92 16.14
C TYR A 341 -6.52 10.56 15.90
N LEU A 342 -5.40 10.56 15.19
CA LEU A 342 -4.64 9.33 14.93
C LEU A 342 -4.15 8.69 16.23
N GLN A 343 -3.58 9.48 17.15
CA GLN A 343 -3.13 8.96 18.45
C GLN A 343 -4.26 8.28 19.20
N THR A 344 -5.45 8.87 19.22
CA THR A 344 -6.64 8.28 19.84
C THR A 344 -7.00 6.93 19.20
N MET A 345 -6.99 6.86 17.86
CA MET A 345 -7.27 5.62 17.13
C MET A 345 -6.25 4.52 17.43
N LEU A 346 -4.95 4.87 17.47
CA LEU A 346 -3.87 3.91 17.79
C LEU A 346 -4.00 3.43 19.24
N GLU A 347 -4.26 4.32 20.19
CA GLU A 347 -4.40 4.01 21.61
C GLU A 347 -5.64 3.18 21.93
N ASN A 348 -6.69 3.24 21.11
CA ASN A 348 -7.88 2.38 21.25
C ASN A 348 -7.57 0.88 21.20
N GLU A 349 -6.47 0.47 20.57
CA GLU A 349 -6.04 -0.93 20.48
C GLU A 349 -4.98 -1.31 21.51
N LEU A 350 -4.57 -0.35 22.36
CA LEU A 350 -3.51 -0.53 23.35
C LEU A 350 -4.07 -0.55 24.77
N VAL A 351 -3.31 -1.20 25.65
CA VAL A 351 -3.57 -1.25 27.09
C VAL A 351 -2.26 -1.10 27.85
N LYS A 352 -2.31 -0.51 29.01
CA LYS A 352 -1.13 -0.36 29.89
C LYS A 352 -0.69 -1.73 30.40
N GLN A 353 0.58 -2.05 30.17
CA GLN A 353 1.23 -3.31 30.57
C GLN A 353 2.46 -2.96 31.41
N GLY A 354 2.30 -2.86 32.72
CA GLY A 354 3.34 -2.31 33.60
C GLY A 354 3.62 -0.84 33.29
N ASN A 355 4.86 -0.50 32.94
CA ASN A 355 5.26 0.87 32.57
C ASN A 355 5.13 1.18 31.06
N ARG A 356 4.76 0.18 30.24
CA ARG A 356 4.65 0.30 28.78
C ARG A 356 3.21 0.11 28.33
N PHE A 357 2.95 0.44 27.08
CA PHE A 357 1.65 0.20 26.42
C PHE A 357 1.83 -0.85 25.32
N GLY A 358 0.97 -1.84 25.30
CA GLY A 358 0.99 -2.91 24.31
C GLY A 358 -0.41 -3.34 23.88
N PRO A 359 -0.53 -4.31 22.96
CA PRO A 359 -1.80 -4.74 22.41
C PRO A 359 -2.79 -5.24 23.47
N LYS A 360 -4.07 -4.87 23.36
CA LYS A 360 -5.15 -5.30 24.28
C LYS A 360 -5.30 -6.81 24.41
N LYS A 361 -4.97 -7.55 23.34
CA LYS A 361 -5.17 -9.01 23.28
C LYS A 361 -4.09 -9.82 24.00
N GLY A 362 -3.07 -9.19 24.54
CA GLY A 362 -2.04 -9.83 25.34
C GLY A 362 -0.60 -9.46 24.96
N ASN A 363 0.32 -9.69 25.90
CA ASN A 363 1.73 -9.27 25.78
C ASN A 363 2.52 -10.04 24.73
N LYS A 364 2.07 -11.24 24.34
CA LYS A 364 2.73 -12.07 23.31
C LYS A 364 2.25 -11.76 21.91
N ILE A 365 1.12 -11.05 21.79
CA ILE A 365 0.51 -10.73 20.51
C ILE A 365 1.17 -9.50 19.92
N LYS A 366 1.47 -9.56 18.63
CA LYS A 366 1.94 -8.43 17.85
C LYS A 366 0.78 -7.78 17.12
N LEU A 367 0.57 -6.49 17.35
CA LEU A 367 -0.45 -5.68 16.68
C LEU A 367 0.13 -5.06 15.42
N ILE A 368 -0.55 -5.28 14.30
CA ILE A 368 -0.22 -4.68 13.01
C ILE A 368 -1.25 -3.59 12.71
N TYR A 369 -0.82 -2.35 12.63
CA TYR A 369 -1.61 -1.25 12.12
C TYR A 369 -1.48 -1.21 10.60
N PHE A 370 -2.55 -1.50 9.90
CA PHE A 370 -2.62 -1.31 8.45
C PHE A 370 -3.25 0.05 8.14
N ILE A 371 -2.44 0.96 7.62
CA ILE A 371 -2.86 2.31 7.24
C ILE A 371 -3.14 2.32 5.75
N ASP A 372 -4.40 2.53 5.39
CA ASP A 372 -4.81 2.68 4.00
C ASP A 372 -4.91 4.17 3.64
N ASP A 373 -4.53 4.51 2.41
CA ASP A 373 -4.50 5.88 1.88
C ASP A 373 -3.59 6.83 2.71
N LEU A 374 -2.37 6.39 3.01
CA LEU A 374 -1.38 7.07 3.85
C LEU A 374 -1.17 8.55 3.51
N ASN A 375 -1.25 8.93 2.25
CA ASN A 375 -0.96 10.27 1.74
C ASN A 375 -2.16 11.21 1.72
N MET A 376 -3.31 10.82 2.26
CA MET A 376 -4.53 11.63 2.22
C MET A 376 -4.58 12.79 3.23
N PRO A 377 -3.93 12.76 4.40
CA PRO A 377 -3.99 13.86 5.34
C PRO A 377 -3.52 15.19 4.75
N GLN A 378 -4.17 16.26 5.18
CA GLN A 378 -3.87 17.62 4.75
C GLN A 378 -2.40 17.98 5.00
N LEU A 379 -1.79 18.61 4.01
CA LEU A 379 -0.50 19.29 4.16
C LEU A 379 -0.75 20.68 4.78
N ASP A 380 0.11 21.04 5.73
CA ASP A 380 0.20 22.41 6.20
C ASP A 380 0.95 23.30 5.18
N PRO A 381 0.99 24.63 5.37
CA PRO A 381 1.71 25.54 4.47
C PRO A 381 3.21 25.24 4.31
N TYR A 382 3.79 24.47 5.21
CA TYR A 382 5.22 24.10 5.24
C TYR A 382 5.47 22.67 4.71
N ASN A 383 4.46 22.07 4.06
CA ASN A 383 4.51 20.71 3.53
C ASN A 383 4.74 19.63 4.59
N THR A 384 4.25 19.82 5.80
CA THR A 384 4.27 18.81 6.85
C THR A 384 2.88 18.19 7.06
N GLN A 385 2.85 16.94 7.51
CA GLN A 385 1.65 16.19 7.85
C GLN A 385 1.81 15.67 9.28
N THR A 386 1.01 16.19 10.19
CA THR A 386 1.14 15.91 11.64
C THR A 386 0.92 14.43 11.97
N SER A 387 -0.01 13.77 11.29
CA SER A 387 -0.25 12.33 11.44
C SER A 387 0.95 11.48 11.03
N ILE A 388 1.62 11.82 9.91
CA ILE A 388 2.83 11.11 9.46
C ILE A 388 3.99 11.39 10.40
N ALA A 389 4.09 12.59 10.96
CA ALA A 389 5.11 12.92 11.95
C ALA A 389 4.96 12.07 13.23
N LEU A 390 3.73 11.85 13.70
CA LEU A 390 3.45 10.96 14.83
C LEU A 390 3.85 9.50 14.54
N LEU A 391 3.51 8.99 13.35
CA LEU A 391 3.90 7.63 12.93
C LEU A 391 5.42 7.49 12.82
N ARG A 392 6.09 8.53 12.33
CA ARG A 392 7.56 8.55 12.28
C ARG A 392 8.15 8.48 13.67
N GLN A 393 7.69 9.30 14.61
CA GLN A 393 8.11 9.24 16.00
C GLN A 393 7.91 7.84 16.60
N HIS A 394 6.78 7.21 16.32
CA HIS A 394 6.52 5.86 16.77
C HIS A 394 7.51 4.83 16.21
N ILE A 395 7.83 4.89 14.91
CA ILE A 395 8.76 3.93 14.28
C ILE A 395 10.20 4.19 14.70
N ASP A 396 10.62 5.46 14.78
CA ASP A 396 12.01 5.84 15.14
C ASP A 396 12.30 5.54 16.61
N HIS A 397 11.37 5.85 17.51
CA HIS A 397 11.62 5.89 18.95
C HIS A 397 10.77 4.93 19.78
N GLY A 398 9.72 4.33 19.22
CA GLY A 398 8.84 3.39 19.94
C GLY A 398 7.96 4.06 21.00
N HIS A 399 7.78 5.37 20.94
CA HIS A 399 6.97 6.10 21.90
C HIS A 399 6.27 7.31 21.30
N TRP A 400 5.29 7.83 22.03
CA TRP A 400 4.72 9.17 21.85
C TRP A 400 4.40 9.80 23.21
N PHE A 401 4.01 11.07 23.19
CA PHE A 401 3.69 11.81 24.40
C PHE A 401 2.17 11.95 24.58
N ASP A 402 1.71 11.78 25.81
CA ASP A 402 0.37 12.17 26.23
C ASP A 402 0.41 13.65 26.67
N ILE A 403 -0.03 14.51 25.77
CA ILE A 403 -0.09 15.96 26.02
C ILE A 403 -1.42 16.42 26.61
N SER A 404 -2.37 15.52 26.85
CA SER A 404 -3.66 15.86 27.47
C SER A 404 -3.51 16.23 28.94
N LYS A 405 -2.52 15.67 29.63
CA LYS A 405 -2.23 15.90 31.05
C LYS A 405 -1.52 17.23 31.28
N VAL A 406 -1.55 17.73 32.50
CA VAL A 406 -0.83 18.96 32.91
C VAL A 406 0.66 18.81 32.66
N VAL A 407 1.23 17.69 33.08
CA VAL A 407 2.62 17.31 32.78
C VAL A 407 2.61 16.31 31.63
N PRO A 408 3.28 16.64 30.50
CA PRO A 408 3.40 15.69 29.38
C PRO A 408 4.03 14.38 29.84
N THR A 409 3.40 13.24 29.55
CA THR A 409 3.90 11.92 29.95
C THR A 409 4.31 11.11 28.74
N LEU A 410 5.48 10.50 28.82
CA LEU A 410 5.98 9.58 27.80
C LEU A 410 5.22 8.25 27.86
N LYS A 411 4.71 7.78 26.73
CA LYS A 411 4.10 6.45 26.58
C LYS A 411 4.98 5.60 25.67
N GLU A 412 5.69 4.64 26.23
CA GLU A 412 6.44 3.64 25.46
C GLU A 412 5.47 2.61 24.88
N ILE A 413 5.58 2.36 23.58
CA ILE A 413 4.70 1.46 22.82
C ILE A 413 5.51 0.23 22.38
N VAL A 414 5.02 -0.95 22.71
CA VAL A 414 5.68 -2.22 22.40
C VAL A 414 4.78 -3.16 21.61
N ASN A 415 5.40 -4.09 20.89
CA ASN A 415 4.72 -5.14 20.13
C ASN A 415 3.75 -4.62 19.07
N THR A 416 4.10 -3.52 18.43
CA THR A 416 3.33 -2.94 17.33
C THR A 416 4.17 -2.85 16.05
N GLN A 417 3.49 -2.81 14.91
CA GLN A 417 4.10 -2.67 13.60
C GLN A 417 3.17 -1.90 12.67
N VAL A 418 3.73 -1.12 11.76
CA VAL A 418 2.98 -0.35 10.76
C VAL A 418 3.18 -0.96 9.38
N LEU A 419 2.07 -1.15 8.67
CA LEU A 419 2.02 -1.38 7.23
C LEU A 419 1.21 -0.25 6.61
N ALA A 420 1.54 0.15 5.39
CA ALA A 420 0.81 1.23 4.75
C ALA A 420 0.54 0.95 3.27
N SER A 421 -0.54 1.52 2.75
CA SER A 421 -0.80 1.61 1.32
C SER A 421 -1.11 3.04 0.90
N MET A 422 -0.78 3.38 -0.35
CA MET A 422 -1.09 4.69 -0.90
C MET A 422 -1.32 4.66 -2.41
N ASN A 423 -2.04 5.68 -2.89
CA ASN A 423 -2.20 5.95 -4.31
C ASN A 423 -1.26 7.11 -4.71
N PRO A 424 -0.32 6.92 -5.67
CA PRO A 424 0.64 7.95 -6.03
C PRO A 424 0.03 9.12 -6.82
N THR A 425 -1.23 9.01 -7.27
CA THR A 425 -1.94 10.01 -8.10
C THR A 425 -3.07 10.73 -7.38
N ALA A 426 -3.31 10.43 -6.10
CA ALA A 426 -4.38 11.02 -5.30
C ALA A 426 -3.85 11.55 -3.97
N GLY A 427 -4.51 12.58 -3.42
CA GLY A 427 -4.12 13.20 -2.16
C GLY A 427 -2.82 14.00 -2.28
N SER A 428 -2.06 14.07 -1.19
CA SER A 428 -0.72 14.64 -1.23
C SER A 428 0.24 13.69 -1.94
N PHE A 429 0.93 14.20 -2.95
CA PHE A 429 1.90 13.40 -3.73
C PHE A 429 3.23 13.17 -3.01
N PHE A 430 3.37 13.71 -1.82
CA PHE A 430 4.60 13.71 -1.06
C PHE A 430 4.41 13.05 0.29
N VAL A 431 5.18 12.01 0.55
CA VAL A 431 5.35 11.43 1.89
C VAL A 431 6.75 11.78 2.35
N ASN A 432 6.88 12.28 3.57
CA ASN A 432 8.16 12.71 4.12
C ASN A 432 9.22 11.60 3.98
N PRO A 433 10.36 11.82 3.30
CA PRO A 433 11.41 10.82 3.11
C PRO A 433 11.96 10.25 4.41
N ARG A 434 11.94 11.03 5.51
CA ARG A 434 12.36 10.59 6.84
C ARG A 434 11.44 9.51 7.42
N TYR A 435 10.16 9.49 7.03
CA TYR A 435 9.22 8.43 7.37
C TYR A 435 9.34 7.26 6.38
N GLN A 436 9.40 7.57 5.08
CA GLN A 436 9.44 6.57 4.01
C GLN A 436 10.69 5.66 4.09
N ARG A 437 11.82 6.16 4.59
CA ARG A 437 13.08 5.40 4.73
C ARG A 437 12.93 4.08 5.50
N HIS A 438 11.92 3.95 6.35
CA HIS A 438 11.70 2.75 7.16
C HIS A 438 11.05 1.61 6.40
N PHE A 439 10.43 1.90 5.26
CA PHE A 439 9.57 0.98 4.53
C PHE A 439 10.30 0.28 3.39
N TRP A 440 10.00 -1.00 3.24
CA TRP A 440 10.12 -1.63 1.94
C TRP A 440 9.02 -1.09 1.04
N THR A 441 9.40 -0.30 0.05
CA THR A 441 8.48 0.32 -0.90
C THR A 441 8.32 -0.57 -2.12
N VAL A 442 7.09 -0.99 -2.40
CA VAL A 442 6.78 -1.85 -3.55
C VAL A 442 5.65 -1.28 -4.39
N ALA A 443 5.86 -1.25 -5.71
CA ALA A 443 4.84 -0.84 -6.67
C ALA A 443 3.94 -2.03 -7.01
N ILE A 444 2.62 -1.81 -6.94
CA ILE A 444 1.60 -2.76 -7.38
C ILE A 444 1.02 -2.22 -8.69
N ASN A 445 1.31 -2.91 -9.77
CA ASN A 445 0.80 -2.60 -11.10
C ASN A 445 -0.56 -3.25 -11.30
N TYR A 446 -1.27 -2.83 -12.36
CA TYR A 446 -2.44 -3.56 -12.80
C TYR A 446 -2.06 -4.97 -13.25
N PRO A 447 -2.88 -5.99 -12.93
CA PRO A 447 -2.64 -7.35 -13.42
C PRO A 447 -2.70 -7.37 -14.95
N ASP A 448 -1.88 -8.22 -15.57
CA ASP A 448 -1.93 -8.45 -17.00
C ASP A 448 -3.24 -9.14 -17.43
N GLN A 449 -3.50 -9.22 -18.75
CA GLN A 449 -4.72 -9.85 -19.26
C GLN A 449 -4.85 -11.32 -18.82
N GLY A 450 -3.73 -12.05 -18.74
CA GLY A 450 -3.73 -13.43 -18.28
C GLY A 450 -4.18 -13.57 -16.83
N SER A 451 -3.66 -12.72 -15.97
CA SER A 451 -4.00 -12.65 -14.55
C SER A 451 -5.44 -12.15 -14.33
N GLN A 452 -5.92 -11.19 -15.13
CA GLN A 452 -7.31 -10.76 -15.10
C GLN A 452 -8.26 -11.91 -15.47
N ILE A 453 -7.94 -12.67 -16.53
CA ILE A 453 -8.73 -13.86 -16.91
C ILE A 453 -8.75 -14.86 -15.76
N MET A 454 -7.61 -15.15 -15.13
CA MET A 454 -7.52 -16.10 -14.02
C MET A 454 -8.38 -15.65 -12.82
N ILE A 455 -8.37 -14.36 -12.49
CA ILE A 455 -9.18 -13.82 -11.40
C ILE A 455 -10.66 -14.05 -11.66
N TYR A 456 -11.18 -13.57 -12.79
CA TYR A 456 -12.62 -13.64 -13.08
C TYR A 456 -13.09 -15.04 -13.43
N GLU A 457 -12.23 -15.87 -14.04
CA GLU A 457 -12.51 -17.28 -14.31
C GLU A 457 -12.71 -18.06 -13.00
N THR A 458 -11.93 -17.80 -11.97
CA THR A 458 -12.08 -18.41 -10.65
C THR A 458 -13.49 -18.14 -10.09
N PHE A 459 -13.95 -16.88 -10.17
CA PHE A 459 -15.29 -16.50 -9.69
C PHE A 459 -16.40 -17.10 -10.54
N LEU A 460 -16.33 -16.96 -11.87
CA LEU A 460 -17.40 -17.44 -12.76
C LEU A 460 -17.48 -18.97 -12.78
N ARG A 461 -16.37 -19.69 -12.81
CA ARG A 461 -16.38 -21.16 -12.75
C ARG A 461 -16.97 -21.67 -11.44
N GLY A 462 -16.62 -21.03 -10.30
CA GLY A 462 -17.19 -21.38 -9.01
C GLY A 462 -18.70 -21.16 -8.96
N HIS A 463 -19.17 -20.01 -9.47
CA HIS A 463 -20.59 -19.66 -9.54
C HIS A 463 -21.37 -20.57 -10.48
N PHE A 464 -20.83 -20.85 -11.68
CA PHE A 464 -21.51 -21.64 -12.69
C PHE A 464 -21.45 -23.16 -12.48
N LYS A 465 -20.83 -23.66 -11.38
CA LYS A 465 -20.81 -25.11 -11.09
C LYS A 465 -22.18 -25.78 -11.11
N LYS A 466 -23.22 -25.05 -10.67
CA LYS A 466 -24.61 -25.55 -10.63
C LYS A 466 -25.41 -25.24 -11.90
N PHE A 467 -24.82 -24.59 -12.89
CA PHE A 467 -25.47 -24.25 -14.16
C PHE A 467 -25.27 -25.35 -15.22
N LYS A 468 -26.06 -25.31 -16.31
CA LYS A 468 -25.89 -26.20 -17.44
C LYS A 468 -24.48 -26.08 -18.05
N ALA A 469 -23.96 -27.17 -18.62
CA ALA A 469 -22.61 -27.19 -19.22
C ALA A 469 -22.44 -26.10 -20.30
N THR A 470 -23.46 -25.83 -21.07
CA THR A 470 -23.47 -24.76 -22.09
C THR A 470 -23.19 -23.37 -21.50
N ILE A 471 -23.70 -23.08 -20.29
CA ILE A 471 -23.43 -21.82 -19.58
C ILE A 471 -21.99 -21.78 -19.05
N GLN A 472 -21.46 -22.91 -18.59
CA GLN A 472 -20.09 -22.97 -18.11
C GLN A 472 -19.06 -22.66 -19.21
N GLU A 473 -19.32 -23.07 -20.44
CA GLU A 473 -18.46 -22.85 -21.60
C GLU A 473 -18.33 -21.38 -22.00
N ILE A 474 -19.36 -20.56 -21.75
CA ILE A 474 -19.36 -19.14 -22.14
C ILE A 474 -18.53 -18.26 -21.17
N ALA A 475 -18.12 -18.75 -20.00
CA ALA A 475 -17.41 -17.99 -18.99
C ALA A 475 -16.14 -17.31 -19.55
N VAL A 476 -15.25 -18.06 -20.19
CA VAL A 476 -13.98 -17.52 -20.73
C VAL A 476 -14.21 -16.54 -21.88
N PRO A 477 -15.06 -16.83 -22.88
CA PRO A 477 -15.44 -15.84 -23.90
C PRO A 477 -16.01 -14.54 -23.32
N LEU A 478 -16.85 -14.63 -22.30
CA LEU A 478 -17.45 -13.48 -21.63
C LEU A 478 -16.39 -12.60 -20.93
N ILE A 479 -15.44 -13.22 -20.23
CA ILE A 479 -14.32 -12.50 -19.59
C ILE A 479 -13.48 -11.79 -20.66
N LYS A 480 -13.10 -12.46 -21.74
CA LYS A 480 -12.33 -11.85 -22.82
C LYS A 480 -13.06 -10.68 -23.49
N ALA A 481 -14.37 -10.80 -23.67
CA ALA A 481 -15.19 -9.71 -24.18
C ALA A 481 -15.23 -8.52 -23.21
N ALA A 482 -15.38 -8.77 -21.90
CA ALA A 482 -15.40 -7.74 -20.88
C ALA A 482 -14.04 -7.00 -20.78
N ILE A 483 -12.91 -7.72 -20.82
CA ILE A 483 -11.57 -7.11 -20.85
C ILE A 483 -11.40 -6.27 -22.12
N SER A 484 -11.78 -6.78 -23.29
CA SER A 484 -11.67 -6.03 -24.55
C SER A 484 -12.55 -4.78 -24.55
N LEU A 485 -13.71 -4.83 -23.91
CA LEU A 485 -14.61 -3.69 -23.73
C LEU A 485 -13.95 -2.64 -22.82
N HIS A 486 -13.43 -3.07 -21.67
CA HIS A 486 -12.75 -2.21 -20.72
C HIS A 486 -11.56 -1.47 -21.35
N ASP A 487 -10.68 -2.17 -22.06
CA ASP A 487 -9.50 -1.62 -22.73
C ASP A 487 -9.89 -0.56 -23.79
N LYS A 488 -10.92 -0.83 -24.59
CA LYS A 488 -11.43 0.13 -25.57
C LYS A 488 -12.05 1.35 -24.90
N ILE A 489 -12.83 1.18 -23.85
CA ILE A 489 -13.44 2.28 -23.08
C ILE A 489 -12.36 3.14 -22.46
N GLN A 490 -11.36 2.56 -21.81
CA GLN A 490 -10.26 3.29 -21.18
C GLN A 490 -9.42 4.08 -22.20
N SER A 491 -9.26 3.55 -23.41
CA SER A 491 -8.53 4.25 -24.48
C SER A 491 -9.35 5.36 -25.16
N SER A 492 -10.67 5.19 -25.27
CA SER A 492 -11.56 6.13 -25.97
C SER A 492 -12.03 7.27 -25.06
N PHE A 493 -12.31 7.00 -23.79
CA PHE A 493 -12.80 7.99 -22.85
C PHE A 493 -11.70 8.37 -21.84
N ARG A 494 -11.05 9.51 -22.08
CA ARG A 494 -9.97 9.99 -21.24
C ARG A 494 -10.45 11.08 -20.29
N LYS A 495 -9.86 11.09 -19.11
CA LYS A 495 -10.06 12.14 -18.12
C LYS A 495 -9.61 13.49 -18.66
N THR A 496 -10.49 14.48 -18.61
CA THR A 496 -10.25 15.87 -18.99
C THR A 496 -10.70 16.80 -17.86
N ALA A 497 -10.39 18.09 -17.95
CA ALA A 497 -10.83 19.08 -16.96
C ALA A 497 -12.38 19.17 -16.86
N LEU A 498 -13.09 18.96 -17.99
CA LEU A 498 -14.56 18.95 -18.03
C LEU A 498 -15.13 17.60 -17.57
N ASN A 499 -14.46 16.51 -17.91
CA ASN A 499 -14.92 15.14 -17.64
C ASN A 499 -13.94 14.45 -16.68
N PHE A 500 -13.70 15.05 -15.51
CA PHE A 500 -12.73 14.53 -14.52
C PHE A 500 -13.12 13.14 -13.97
N HIS A 501 -14.40 12.78 -14.04
CA HIS A 501 -14.94 11.49 -13.57
C HIS A 501 -14.79 10.36 -14.60
N TYR A 502 -14.27 10.61 -15.82
CA TYR A 502 -13.98 9.58 -16.82
C TYR A 502 -12.70 8.83 -16.43
N GLU A 503 -12.74 8.20 -15.30
CA GLU A 503 -11.70 7.32 -14.80
C GLU A 503 -12.24 5.90 -14.71
N PHE A 504 -11.82 5.04 -15.65
CA PHE A 504 -12.26 3.66 -15.75
C PHE A 504 -11.17 2.73 -15.23
N THR A 505 -11.45 2.02 -14.16
CA THR A 505 -10.50 1.15 -13.44
C THR A 505 -11.03 -0.29 -13.39
N ILE A 506 -10.18 -1.23 -12.98
CA ILE A 506 -10.58 -2.64 -12.77
C ILE A 506 -11.74 -2.79 -11.78
N ARG A 507 -11.97 -1.81 -10.88
CA ARG A 507 -13.16 -1.82 -9.99
C ARG A 507 -14.48 -1.84 -10.78
N HIS A 508 -14.52 -1.12 -11.90
CA HIS A 508 -15.70 -1.09 -12.77
C HIS A 508 -15.94 -2.45 -13.43
N MET A 509 -14.86 -3.08 -13.92
CA MET A 509 -14.96 -4.44 -14.46
C MET A 509 -15.38 -5.45 -13.38
N SER A 510 -14.85 -5.32 -12.16
CA SER A 510 -15.28 -6.15 -11.03
C SER A 510 -16.75 -5.94 -10.67
N ALA A 511 -17.29 -4.71 -10.80
CA ALA A 511 -18.70 -4.44 -10.57
C ALA A 511 -19.60 -5.17 -11.59
N ILE A 512 -19.18 -5.21 -12.86
CA ILE A 512 -19.89 -5.98 -13.90
C ILE A 512 -19.95 -7.47 -13.52
N PHE A 513 -18.82 -8.05 -13.11
CA PHE A 513 -18.81 -9.45 -12.70
C PHE A 513 -19.61 -9.70 -11.42
N GLN A 514 -19.64 -8.76 -10.48
CA GLN A 514 -20.51 -8.84 -9.30
C GLN A 514 -21.99 -8.88 -9.71
N GLY A 515 -22.41 -8.07 -10.70
CA GLY A 515 -23.76 -8.11 -11.25
C GLY A 515 -24.08 -9.48 -11.90
N ILE A 516 -23.12 -10.05 -12.62
CA ILE A 516 -23.29 -11.39 -13.22
C ILE A 516 -23.45 -12.47 -12.13
N LEU A 517 -22.78 -12.35 -10.98
CA LEU A 517 -22.90 -13.29 -9.87
C LEU A 517 -24.28 -13.28 -9.19
N PHE A 518 -25.18 -12.33 -9.49
CA PHE A 518 -26.58 -12.40 -9.06
C PHE A 518 -27.43 -13.38 -9.90
N SER A 519 -26.92 -13.88 -11.04
CA SER A 519 -27.62 -14.85 -11.85
C SER A 519 -27.87 -16.16 -11.09
N GLN A 520 -29.06 -16.76 -11.32
CA GLN A 520 -29.43 -18.04 -10.70
C GLN A 520 -29.63 -19.12 -11.78
N SER A 521 -29.25 -20.36 -11.47
CA SER A 521 -29.29 -21.47 -12.41
C SER A 521 -30.70 -21.80 -12.96
N ALA A 522 -31.76 -21.46 -12.21
CA ALA A 522 -33.14 -21.65 -12.61
C ALA A 522 -33.57 -20.70 -13.73
N GLN A 523 -33.15 -19.44 -13.70
CA GLN A 523 -33.54 -18.39 -14.64
C GLN A 523 -32.62 -18.30 -15.86
N PHE A 524 -31.32 -18.62 -15.67
CA PHE A 524 -30.31 -18.49 -16.72
C PHE A 524 -29.95 -19.85 -17.32
N THR A 525 -30.85 -20.33 -18.21
CA THR A 525 -30.71 -21.63 -18.89
C THR A 525 -30.06 -21.52 -20.27
N GLU A 526 -30.04 -20.31 -20.85
CA GLU A 526 -29.55 -20.00 -22.19
C GLU A 526 -28.36 -19.04 -22.17
N GLN A 527 -27.40 -19.28 -23.07
CA GLN A 527 -26.21 -18.42 -23.19
C GLN A 527 -26.56 -16.98 -23.57
N GLU A 528 -27.54 -16.80 -24.44
CA GLU A 528 -27.98 -15.47 -24.91
C GLU A 528 -28.45 -14.59 -23.75
N LYS A 529 -29.20 -15.15 -22.81
CA LYS A 529 -29.69 -14.43 -21.62
C LYS A 529 -28.54 -13.95 -20.73
N LEU A 530 -27.49 -14.74 -20.60
CA LEU A 530 -26.29 -14.35 -19.82
C LEU A 530 -25.49 -13.24 -20.53
N VAL A 531 -25.41 -13.26 -21.87
CA VAL A 531 -24.81 -12.17 -22.65
C VAL A 531 -25.63 -10.89 -22.54
N LYS A 532 -26.96 -10.98 -22.53
CA LYS A 532 -27.84 -9.83 -22.26
C LYS A 532 -27.58 -9.23 -20.87
N LEU A 533 -27.44 -10.09 -19.86
CA LEU A 533 -27.09 -9.64 -18.52
C LEU A 533 -25.72 -8.91 -18.49
N TRP A 534 -24.70 -9.47 -19.14
CA TRP A 534 -23.39 -8.81 -19.26
C TRP A 534 -23.48 -7.44 -19.97
N LEU A 535 -24.28 -7.31 -21.00
CA LEU A 535 -24.52 -6.04 -21.69
C LEU A 535 -25.21 -5.03 -20.77
N HIS A 536 -26.23 -5.44 -20.04
CA HIS A 536 -26.92 -4.60 -19.06
C HIS A 536 -25.96 -4.08 -18.00
N GLU A 537 -25.22 -4.98 -17.36
CA GLU A 537 -24.26 -4.60 -16.31
C GLU A 537 -23.16 -3.68 -16.86
N SER A 538 -22.68 -3.94 -18.07
CA SER A 538 -21.70 -3.08 -18.74
C SER A 538 -22.27 -1.69 -19.04
N GLU A 539 -23.53 -1.57 -19.42
CA GLU A 539 -24.20 -0.31 -19.66
C GLU A 539 -24.36 0.49 -18.37
N ARG A 540 -24.82 -0.14 -17.28
CA ARG A 540 -24.95 0.49 -15.95
C ARG A 540 -23.62 1.01 -15.43
N VAL A 541 -22.52 0.27 -15.65
CA VAL A 541 -21.19 0.64 -15.12
C VAL A 541 -20.49 1.68 -15.98
N TYR A 542 -20.62 1.60 -17.32
CA TYR A 542 -19.86 2.47 -18.22
C TYR A 542 -20.72 3.58 -18.82
N SER A 543 -21.88 3.25 -19.42
CA SER A 543 -22.68 4.21 -20.18
C SER A 543 -23.34 5.25 -19.29
N ASP A 544 -23.88 4.84 -18.14
CA ASP A 544 -24.59 5.74 -17.22
C ASP A 544 -23.72 6.85 -16.61
N ARG A 545 -22.41 6.73 -16.75
CA ARG A 545 -21.43 7.74 -16.33
C ARG A 545 -21.12 8.76 -17.42
N LEU A 546 -21.53 8.49 -18.65
CA LEU A 546 -21.24 9.37 -19.79
C LEU A 546 -22.29 10.48 -19.86
N ILE A 547 -21.83 11.73 -19.98
CA ILE A 547 -22.69 12.91 -19.96
C ILE A 547 -23.14 13.39 -21.34
N SER A 548 -22.40 13.05 -22.38
CA SER A 548 -22.68 13.52 -23.74
C SER A 548 -23.38 12.45 -24.55
N PRO A 549 -24.46 12.79 -25.31
CA PRO A 549 -25.12 11.84 -26.22
C PRO A 549 -24.15 11.23 -27.23
N GLU A 550 -23.13 11.99 -27.67
CA GLU A 550 -22.09 11.52 -28.59
C GLU A 550 -21.23 10.43 -27.95
N HIS A 551 -20.88 10.60 -26.68
CA HIS A 551 -20.13 9.60 -25.93
C HIS A 551 -20.95 8.34 -25.70
N ILE A 552 -22.25 8.45 -25.41
CA ILE A 552 -23.17 7.32 -25.27
C ILE A 552 -23.28 6.56 -26.62
N ALA A 553 -23.41 7.27 -27.73
CA ALA A 553 -23.42 6.67 -29.06
C ALA A 553 -22.10 5.94 -29.39
N LEU A 554 -20.96 6.54 -29.03
CA LEU A 554 -19.64 5.93 -29.17
C LEU A 554 -19.53 4.65 -28.34
N TYR A 555 -20.00 4.67 -27.09
CA TYR A 555 -20.05 3.49 -26.23
C TYR A 555 -20.87 2.36 -26.86
N LYS A 556 -22.07 2.67 -27.36
CA LYS A 556 -22.93 1.70 -28.02
C LYS A 556 -22.26 1.07 -29.24
N ASN A 557 -21.58 1.86 -30.07
CA ASN A 557 -20.81 1.36 -31.21
C ASN A 557 -19.69 0.40 -30.78
N ILE A 558 -18.89 0.78 -29.74
CA ILE A 558 -17.83 -0.07 -29.20
C ILE A 558 -18.40 -1.38 -28.66
N SER A 559 -19.48 -1.33 -27.90
CA SER A 559 -20.14 -2.50 -27.33
C SER A 559 -20.66 -3.43 -28.42
N PHE A 560 -21.27 -2.86 -29.48
CA PHE A 560 -21.76 -3.63 -30.62
C PHE A 560 -20.64 -4.32 -31.41
N GLU A 561 -19.52 -3.64 -31.68
CA GLU A 561 -18.34 -4.24 -32.32
C GLU A 561 -17.80 -5.44 -31.53
N ILE A 562 -17.70 -5.32 -30.21
CA ILE A 562 -17.21 -6.38 -29.35
C ILE A 562 -18.18 -7.55 -29.29
N LEU A 563 -19.48 -7.25 -29.22
CA LEU A 563 -20.53 -8.26 -29.29
C LEU A 563 -20.43 -9.05 -30.59
N LYS A 564 -20.37 -8.36 -31.75
CA LYS A 564 -20.26 -8.98 -33.08
C LYS A 564 -19.01 -9.85 -33.21
N LYS A 565 -17.89 -9.41 -32.61
CA LYS A 565 -16.62 -10.15 -32.64
C LYS A 565 -16.66 -11.44 -31.80
N ASN A 566 -17.26 -11.40 -30.63
CA ASN A 566 -17.17 -12.50 -29.65
C ASN A 566 -18.44 -13.38 -29.63
N PHE A 567 -19.61 -12.82 -29.99
CA PHE A 567 -20.93 -13.43 -29.84
C PHE A 567 -21.78 -13.31 -31.08
N ALA A 568 -21.20 -13.49 -32.27
CA ALA A 568 -21.88 -13.38 -33.57
C ALA A 568 -23.09 -14.30 -33.74
N LYS A 569 -23.18 -15.38 -32.92
CA LYS A 569 -24.31 -16.33 -32.98
C LYS A 569 -25.65 -15.73 -32.49
N PHE A 570 -25.58 -14.65 -31.67
CA PHE A 570 -26.77 -14.07 -31.04
C PHE A 570 -27.25 -12.82 -31.79
N SER A 571 -28.54 -12.75 -32.07
CA SER A 571 -29.14 -11.61 -32.77
C SER A 571 -29.56 -10.51 -31.79
N LEU A 572 -28.56 -9.73 -31.34
CA LEU A 572 -28.74 -8.66 -30.33
C LEU A 572 -28.77 -7.26 -30.94
N GLN A 573 -28.88 -7.11 -32.27
CA GLN A 573 -28.82 -5.81 -32.97
C GLN A 573 -29.89 -4.83 -32.49
N LYS A 574 -31.07 -5.31 -32.10
CA LYS A 574 -32.20 -4.48 -31.67
C LYS A 574 -31.89 -3.59 -30.44
N TYR A 575 -30.86 -3.93 -29.64
CA TYR A 575 -30.44 -3.15 -28.49
C TYR A 575 -29.49 -1.98 -28.85
N PHE A 576 -29.01 -1.95 -30.09
CA PHE A 576 -28.00 -0.96 -30.53
C PHE A 576 -28.46 -0.11 -31.72
N ALA A 577 -29.39 -0.60 -32.55
CA ALA A 577 -29.78 0.02 -33.80
C ALA A 577 -31.29 0.27 -33.85
N GLY A 578 -31.68 1.37 -34.48
CA GLY A 578 -33.09 1.77 -34.68
C GLY A 578 -33.39 3.15 -34.10
N ALA A 579 -34.57 3.70 -34.40
CA ALA A 579 -35.03 4.99 -33.89
C ALA A 579 -35.26 4.98 -32.37
N SER A 580 -35.59 3.81 -31.82
CA SER A 580 -35.75 3.59 -30.37
C SER A 580 -35.15 2.23 -30.02
N PRO A 581 -33.86 2.14 -29.68
CA PRO A 581 -33.24 0.90 -29.26
C PRO A 581 -33.96 0.32 -28.04
N GLU A 582 -34.22 -1.00 -28.03
CA GLU A 582 -34.75 -1.65 -26.82
C GLU A 582 -33.74 -1.50 -25.65
N VAL A 583 -34.27 -1.21 -24.47
CA VAL A 583 -33.49 -1.13 -23.24
C VAL A 583 -33.45 -2.49 -22.57
N LEU A 584 -32.23 -2.97 -22.25
CA LEU A 584 -32.05 -4.16 -21.44
C LEU A 584 -32.16 -3.76 -19.97
N MET A 585 -33.12 -4.36 -19.25
CA MET A 585 -33.29 -4.13 -17.83
C MET A 585 -33.35 -5.44 -17.07
N PHE A 586 -32.39 -5.68 -16.20
CA PHE A 586 -32.43 -6.76 -15.22
C PHE A 586 -32.64 -6.15 -13.82
N THR A 587 -33.56 -6.76 -13.08
CA THR A 587 -33.88 -6.33 -11.72
C THR A 587 -34.16 -7.53 -10.84
N ASN A 588 -34.16 -7.35 -9.54
CA ASN A 588 -34.45 -8.38 -8.55
C ASN A 588 -35.93 -8.42 -8.12
N PHE A 589 -36.81 -7.68 -8.79
CA PHE A 589 -38.25 -7.67 -8.50
C PHE A 589 -39.11 -7.88 -9.78
N PRO A 590 -38.89 -8.94 -10.58
CA PRO A 590 -39.62 -9.13 -11.83
C PRO A 590 -41.11 -9.39 -11.63
N THR A 591 -41.53 -9.85 -10.47
CA THR A 591 -42.90 -10.15 -10.09
C THR A 591 -43.49 -9.22 -9.03
N GLY A 592 -42.78 -8.16 -8.69
CA GLY A 592 -43.10 -7.17 -7.66
C GLY A 592 -42.06 -7.06 -6.57
N TYR A 593 -42.03 -5.91 -5.90
CA TYR A 593 -41.00 -5.58 -4.88
C TYR A 593 -41.14 -6.39 -3.58
N GLN A 594 -42.29 -7.03 -3.34
CA GLN A 594 -42.55 -7.83 -2.14
C GLN A 594 -42.11 -9.30 -2.27
N ASN A 595 -41.78 -9.74 -3.49
CA ASN A 595 -41.40 -11.13 -3.74
C ASN A 595 -39.88 -11.35 -3.60
N ASP A 596 -39.52 -12.57 -3.21
CA ASP A 596 -38.13 -12.97 -3.08
C ASP A 596 -37.30 -12.67 -4.34
N HIS A 597 -36.18 -12.08 -4.10
CA HIS A 597 -35.24 -11.44 -5.00
C HIS A 597 -34.74 -12.35 -6.14
N VAL A 598 -35.53 -12.57 -7.14
CA VAL A 598 -35.15 -13.25 -8.36
C VAL A 598 -34.64 -12.23 -9.37
N TYR A 599 -33.33 -12.27 -9.65
CA TYR A 599 -32.73 -11.36 -10.64
C TYR A 599 -33.02 -11.85 -12.05
N ASP A 600 -33.83 -11.13 -12.80
CA ASP A 600 -34.25 -11.52 -14.15
C ASP A 600 -34.51 -10.32 -15.08
N LEU A 601 -34.65 -10.61 -16.38
CA LEU A 601 -34.99 -9.63 -17.40
C LEU A 601 -36.45 -9.19 -17.26
N VAL A 602 -36.66 -7.88 -17.16
CA VAL A 602 -37.98 -7.28 -17.00
C VAL A 602 -38.23 -6.26 -18.11
N GLN A 603 -39.48 -6.19 -18.61
CA GLN A 603 -39.93 -5.15 -19.54
C GLN A 603 -40.00 -3.82 -18.79
N PHE A 604 -39.64 -2.70 -19.45
CA PHE A 604 -39.65 -1.38 -18.83
C PHE A 604 -41.04 -1.01 -18.26
N ALA A 605 -42.09 -1.27 -19.02
CA ALA A 605 -43.48 -0.98 -18.59
C ALA A 605 -43.88 -1.77 -17.32
N ASP A 606 -43.44 -3.03 -17.20
CA ASP A 606 -43.73 -3.83 -16.01
C ASP A 606 -42.95 -3.32 -14.79
N ALA A 607 -41.68 -2.94 -14.99
CA ALA A 607 -40.85 -2.34 -13.92
C ALA A 607 -41.43 -1.01 -13.44
N GLU A 608 -41.86 -0.14 -14.35
CA GLU A 608 -42.52 1.13 -14.06
C GLU A 608 -43.79 0.91 -13.23
N LYS A 609 -44.63 -0.02 -13.63
CA LYS A 609 -45.83 -0.37 -12.87
C LYS A 609 -45.52 -0.83 -11.46
N HIS A 610 -44.55 -1.73 -11.29
CA HIS A 610 -44.13 -2.21 -9.95
C HIS A 610 -43.57 -1.09 -9.07
N ILE A 611 -42.81 -0.16 -9.65
CA ILE A 611 -42.30 1.00 -8.92
C ILE A 611 -43.43 1.94 -8.49
N LEU A 612 -44.39 2.20 -9.39
CA LEU A 612 -45.56 3.05 -9.07
C LEU A 612 -46.46 2.40 -8.01
N ASP A 613 -46.65 1.08 -8.06
CA ASP A 613 -47.40 0.35 -7.04
C ASP A 613 -46.68 0.43 -5.67
N ALA A 614 -45.35 0.26 -5.65
CA ALA A 614 -44.54 0.41 -4.42
C ALA A 614 -44.58 1.82 -3.87
N LEU A 615 -44.51 2.83 -4.75
CA LEU A 615 -44.58 4.24 -4.35
C LEU A 615 -45.97 4.58 -3.73
N LYS A 616 -47.04 4.06 -4.34
CA LYS A 616 -48.39 4.24 -3.81
C LYS A 616 -48.53 3.60 -2.42
N ASP A 617 -48.08 2.35 -2.28
CA ASP A 617 -48.10 1.63 -1.00
C ASP A 617 -47.28 2.34 0.08
N TYR A 618 -46.10 2.88 -0.29
CA TYR A 618 -45.29 3.68 0.63
C TYR A 618 -46.03 4.94 1.08
N ASN A 619 -46.61 5.72 0.17
CA ASN A 619 -47.27 6.96 0.46
C ASN A 619 -48.57 6.74 1.28
N GLU A 620 -49.25 5.59 1.09
CA GLU A 620 -50.40 5.21 1.91
C GLU A 620 -50.02 4.86 3.34
N ASN A 621 -48.83 4.27 3.55
CA ASN A 621 -48.34 3.86 4.87
C ASN A 621 -47.61 5.00 5.63
N PHE A 622 -47.04 5.96 4.91
CA PHE A 622 -46.22 7.05 5.49
C PHE A 622 -46.76 8.43 5.08
N VAL A 623 -47.94 8.79 5.63
CA VAL A 623 -48.69 10.01 5.29
C VAL A 623 -47.91 11.31 5.52
N GLU A 624 -46.94 11.33 6.44
CA GLU A 624 -46.13 12.50 6.78
C GLU A 624 -44.97 12.77 5.80
N MET A 625 -44.61 11.81 4.94
CA MET A 625 -43.49 11.89 3.99
C MET A 625 -43.91 11.34 2.63
N ASN A 626 -44.64 12.08 1.84
CA ASN A 626 -44.98 11.68 0.49
C ASN A 626 -43.78 11.79 -0.44
N LEU A 627 -43.41 10.66 -1.08
CA LEU A 627 -42.46 10.62 -2.19
C LEU A 627 -43.22 10.93 -3.51
N VAL A 628 -42.52 11.62 -4.43
CA VAL A 628 -43.06 11.99 -5.76
C VAL A 628 -42.34 11.26 -6.86
#